data_0e36dd0d88e354824d93c0f8e81a0388
#
_entry.id   0e36dd0d88e354824d93c0f8e81a0388
#
_cell.length_a   1.000
_cell.length_b   1.000
_cell.length_c   1.000
_cell.angle_alpha   90.00
_cell.angle_beta   90.00
_cell.angle_gamma   90.00
#
_symmetry.space_group_name_H-M   'P 1'
#
loop_
_entity.id
_entity.type
_entity.pdbx_description
1 polymer ?
#
loop_
_entity_poly.entity_id
_entity_poly.type
_entity_poly.pdbx_seq_one_letter_code
_entity_poly.pdbx_strand_id
1 'polypeptide(L)'
;MNFHEIQFPTSIAMHSTAGPVRKTEIVTLGSGFEERNAVWANSRRAYDVGYGVKTLDDLHAVIAFFEARMGRLYGFRLQDFTDCKSCAPGGTIAATDQAIGTGDCTTTVFQLAKTYTSGPASWTRSIKKPVAGSVVIALNGAATSGFTVDSTTGL
;
A
#
# COMPACT_ATOMS: atom_id res chain seq x y z
N MET A 1 2.57 12.90 -16.05
CA MET A 1 2.25 12.06 -14.88
C MET A 1 2.09 13.00 -13.68
N ASN A 2 0.94 12.99 -13.02
CA ASN A 2 0.66 13.92 -11.91
C ASN A 2 1.18 13.33 -10.57
N PHE A 3 2.46 12.99 -10.53
CA PHE A 3 3.10 12.40 -9.36
C PHE A 3 4.52 12.94 -9.19
N HIS A 4 4.85 13.40 -7.98
CA HIS A 4 6.19 13.80 -7.59
C HIS A 4 6.83 12.66 -6.77
N GLU A 5 7.97 12.16 -7.21
CA GLU A 5 8.73 11.10 -6.51
C GLU A 5 9.44 11.66 -5.26
N ILE A 6 8.66 12.30 -4.40
CA ILE A 6 9.12 12.92 -3.14
C ILE A 6 8.43 12.22 -1.99
N GLN A 7 9.18 11.92 -0.94
CA GLN A 7 8.71 11.30 0.29
C GLN A 7 8.12 12.36 1.22
N PHE A 8 6.91 12.11 1.74
CA PHE A 8 6.37 12.88 2.86
C PHE A 8 7.24 12.71 4.10
N PRO A 9 7.43 13.74 4.95
CA PRO A 9 8.28 13.66 6.13
C PRO A 9 7.98 12.43 7.00
N THR A 10 8.96 11.54 7.12
CA THR A 10 8.78 10.23 7.77
C THR A 10 8.55 10.34 9.27
N SER A 11 9.13 11.36 9.93
CA SER A 11 8.91 11.67 11.36
C SER A 11 7.43 11.96 11.65
N ILE A 12 6.76 12.66 10.75
CA ILE A 12 5.33 12.99 10.88
C ILE A 12 4.48 11.76 10.47
N ALA A 13 4.84 11.09 9.38
CA ALA A 13 4.12 9.91 8.88
C ALA A 13 4.14 8.75 9.88
N MET A 14 5.21 8.58 10.65
CA MET A 14 5.37 7.49 11.62
C MET A 14 4.31 7.51 12.73
N HIS A 15 3.76 8.67 13.05
CA HIS A 15 2.72 8.85 14.07
C HIS A 15 1.32 8.98 13.47
N SER A 16 1.16 8.74 12.16
CA SER A 16 -0.14 8.80 11.51
C SER A 16 -1.01 7.59 11.88
N THR A 17 -2.31 7.81 11.94
CA THR A 17 -3.28 6.73 11.89
C THR A 17 -3.62 6.42 10.44
N ALA A 18 -3.79 5.15 10.13
CA ALA A 18 -4.07 4.70 8.78
C ALA A 18 -5.07 3.56 8.76
N GLY A 19 -5.85 3.48 7.68
CA GLY A 19 -6.79 2.38 7.50
C GLY A 19 -7.23 2.21 6.05
N PRO A 20 -7.69 1.01 5.70
CA PRO A 20 -8.30 0.76 4.40
C PRO A 20 -9.70 1.39 4.34
N VAL A 21 -10.00 2.06 3.24
CA VAL A 21 -11.33 2.59 2.93
C VAL A 21 -11.84 1.88 1.69
N ARG A 22 -13.09 1.42 1.74
CA ARG A 22 -13.81 0.85 0.61
C ARG A 22 -15.09 1.65 0.36
N LYS A 23 -15.53 1.68 -0.88
CA LYS A 23 -16.83 2.25 -1.24
C LYS A 23 -17.75 1.10 -1.62
N THR A 24 -18.76 0.88 -0.78
CA THR A 24 -19.84 -0.09 -1.01
C THR A 24 -21.14 0.67 -1.15
N GLU A 25 -21.91 0.35 -2.14
CA GLU A 25 -23.27 0.82 -2.32
C GLU A 25 -24.23 -0.20 -1.72
N ILE A 26 -25.16 0.26 -0.89
CA ILE A 26 -26.13 -0.59 -0.23
C ILE A 26 -27.52 -0.14 -0.71
N VAL A 27 -28.27 -1.05 -1.30
CA VAL A 27 -29.63 -0.83 -1.76
C VAL A 27 -30.55 -1.69 -0.91
N THR A 28 -31.46 -1.05 -0.17
CA THR A 28 -32.49 -1.76 0.60
C THR A 28 -33.70 -2.01 -0.31
N LEU A 29 -34.05 -3.28 -0.46
CA LEU A 29 -35.20 -3.70 -1.24
C LEU A 29 -36.50 -3.49 -0.44
N GLY A 30 -37.65 -3.39 -1.13
CA GLY A 30 -38.94 -3.26 -0.47
C GLY A 30 -39.32 -4.45 0.44
N SER A 31 -38.67 -5.58 0.31
CA SER A 31 -38.77 -6.75 1.20
C SER A 31 -37.99 -6.62 2.52
N GLY A 32 -37.18 -5.55 2.69
CA GLY A 32 -36.31 -5.36 3.84
C GLY A 32 -34.92 -6.01 3.71
N PHE A 33 -34.66 -6.75 2.62
CA PHE A 33 -33.32 -7.28 2.34
C PHE A 33 -32.41 -6.21 1.73
N GLU A 34 -31.10 -6.36 1.95
CA GLU A 34 -30.08 -5.47 1.41
C GLU A 34 -29.27 -6.15 0.31
N GLU A 35 -29.10 -5.44 -0.80
CA GLU A 35 -28.13 -5.76 -1.84
C GLU A 35 -26.89 -4.87 -1.67
N ARG A 36 -25.70 -5.47 -1.77
CA ARG A 36 -24.42 -4.77 -1.53
C ARG A 36 -23.49 -4.89 -2.72
N ASN A 37 -23.15 -3.76 -3.33
CA ASN A 37 -22.27 -3.67 -4.48
C ASN A 37 -20.93 -3.01 -4.11
N ALA A 38 -19.82 -3.68 -4.37
CA ALA A 38 -18.48 -3.10 -4.20
C ALA A 38 -18.20 -2.15 -5.38
N VAL A 39 -18.28 -0.83 -5.14
CA VAL A 39 -18.00 0.19 -6.16
C VAL A 39 -16.50 0.24 -6.49
N TRP A 40 -15.64 0.02 -5.50
CA TRP A 40 -14.20 -0.04 -5.70
C TRP A 40 -13.71 -1.48 -5.63
N ALA A 41 -13.06 -1.95 -6.71
CA ALA A 41 -12.43 -3.26 -6.75
C ALA A 41 -11.31 -3.37 -5.68
N ASN A 42 -10.56 -2.29 -5.45
CA ASN A 42 -9.48 -2.23 -4.47
C ASN A 42 -9.77 -1.21 -3.38
N SER A 43 -9.34 -1.49 -2.16
CA SER A 43 -9.36 -0.50 -1.08
C SER A 43 -8.36 0.63 -1.37
N ARG A 44 -8.70 1.83 -0.93
CA ARG A 44 -7.78 2.96 -0.83
C ARG A 44 -7.30 3.08 0.61
N ARG A 45 -6.13 3.66 0.81
CA ARG A 45 -5.64 3.98 2.16
C ARG A 45 -5.99 5.43 2.49
N ALA A 46 -6.53 5.64 3.69
CA ALA A 46 -6.68 6.96 4.28
C ALA A 46 -5.69 7.09 5.44
N TYR A 47 -5.08 8.26 5.54
CA TYR A 47 -4.10 8.58 6.57
C TYR A 47 -4.51 9.87 7.27
N ASP A 48 -4.46 9.86 8.60
CA ASP A 48 -4.53 11.06 9.41
C ASP A 48 -3.15 11.29 10.03
N VAL A 49 -2.49 12.35 9.59
CA VAL A 49 -1.13 12.69 10.01
C VAL A 49 -1.11 13.72 11.15
N GLY A 50 -2.28 14.16 11.62
CA GLY A 50 -2.40 15.21 12.64
C GLY A 50 -1.66 14.89 13.93
N TYR A 51 -1.66 13.62 14.33
CA TYR A 51 -0.92 13.16 15.52
C TYR A 51 0.60 13.23 15.37
N GLY A 52 1.11 13.29 14.15
CA GLY A 52 2.54 13.41 13.86
C GLY A 52 3.09 14.82 13.95
N VAL A 53 2.20 15.84 13.92
CA VAL A 53 2.59 17.24 14.02
C VAL A 53 2.75 17.60 15.50
N LYS A 54 3.98 17.79 15.95
CA LYS A 54 4.33 18.07 17.35
C LYS A 54 4.79 19.50 17.57
N THR A 55 5.37 20.12 16.57
CA THR A 55 5.99 21.44 16.63
C THR A 55 5.43 22.35 15.54
N LEU A 56 5.68 23.66 15.66
CA LEU A 56 5.36 24.62 14.59
C LEU A 56 6.19 24.37 13.34
N ASP A 57 7.40 23.84 13.48
CA ASP A 57 8.25 23.47 12.35
C ASP A 57 7.67 22.27 11.58
N ASP A 58 7.11 21.28 12.30
CA ASP A 58 6.38 20.17 11.67
C ASP A 58 5.17 20.69 10.89
N LEU A 59 4.39 21.59 11.49
CA LEU A 59 3.23 22.19 10.83
C LEU A 59 3.66 22.97 9.58
N HIS A 60 4.72 23.75 9.67
CA HIS A 60 5.27 24.48 8.54
C HIS A 60 5.75 23.53 7.43
N ALA A 61 6.41 22.43 7.78
CA ALA A 61 6.83 21.41 6.84
C ALA A 61 5.64 20.77 6.10
N VAL A 62 4.54 20.49 6.80
CA VAL A 62 3.31 19.96 6.20
C VAL A 62 2.68 20.98 5.25
N ILE A 63 2.58 22.25 5.66
CA ILE A 63 2.02 23.33 4.82
C ILE A 63 2.89 23.50 3.56
N ALA A 64 4.20 23.62 3.72
CA ALA A 64 5.12 23.76 2.59
C ALA A 64 5.04 22.56 1.63
N PHE A 65 4.91 21.36 2.20
CA PHE A 65 4.74 20.15 1.41
C PHE A 65 3.43 20.16 0.60
N PHE A 66 2.32 20.58 1.23
CA PHE A 66 1.00 20.68 0.60
C PHE A 66 0.98 21.71 -0.53
N GLU A 67 1.48 22.92 -0.25
CA GLU A 67 1.55 24.01 -1.24
C GLU A 67 2.42 23.62 -2.44
N ALA A 68 3.58 23.00 -2.22
CA ALA A 68 4.46 22.52 -3.28
C ALA A 68 3.83 21.41 -4.15
N ARG A 69 2.74 20.77 -3.71
CA ARG A 69 1.96 19.76 -4.45
C ARG A 69 0.66 20.33 -5.01
N MET A 70 0.42 21.63 -4.87
CA MET A 70 -0.83 22.28 -5.26
C MET A 70 -2.05 21.54 -4.69
N GLY A 71 -1.99 21.24 -3.40
CA GLY A 71 -2.99 20.45 -2.71
C GLY A 71 -3.09 19.02 -3.23
N ARG A 72 -4.18 18.70 -3.91
CA ARG A 72 -4.48 17.35 -4.42
C ARG A 72 -4.02 17.11 -5.87
N LEU A 73 -3.33 18.06 -6.49
CA LEU A 73 -2.98 17.98 -7.91
C LEU A 73 -1.91 16.92 -8.16
N TYR A 74 -0.87 16.88 -7.32
CA TYR A 74 0.24 15.94 -7.48
C TYR A 74 0.26 14.89 -6.38
N GLY A 75 0.32 13.62 -6.77
CA GLY A 75 0.58 12.52 -5.86
C GLY A 75 2.02 12.56 -5.35
N PHE A 76 2.26 11.89 -4.24
CA PHE A 76 3.58 11.80 -3.59
C PHE A 76 3.75 10.44 -2.88
N ARG A 77 4.96 10.13 -2.42
CA ARG A 77 5.23 8.93 -1.63
C ARG A 77 4.92 9.18 -0.15
N LEU A 78 4.13 8.30 0.44
CA LEU A 78 3.91 8.24 1.88
C LEU A 78 4.23 6.83 2.36
N GLN A 79 5.05 6.71 3.39
CA GLN A 79 5.34 5.43 4.00
C GLN A 79 4.19 5.02 4.93
N ASP A 80 3.60 3.87 4.65
CA ASP A 80 2.53 3.29 5.47
C ASP A 80 3.15 2.48 6.61
N PHE A 81 3.38 3.12 7.76
CA PHE A 81 3.97 2.44 8.92
C PHE A 81 3.06 1.39 9.55
N THR A 82 1.76 1.44 9.26
CA THR A 82 0.79 0.47 9.80
C THR A 82 0.80 -0.86 9.04
N ASP A 83 1.22 -0.83 7.76
CA ASP A 83 1.15 -1.99 6.88
C ASP A 83 2.25 -1.97 5.80
N CYS A 84 3.49 -1.76 6.22
CA CYS A 84 4.65 -1.67 5.32
C CYS A 84 5.38 -3.00 5.10
N LYS A 85 5.07 -4.04 5.90
CA LYS A 85 5.75 -5.34 5.82
C LYS A 85 4.94 -6.36 5.00
N SER A 86 5.63 -7.31 4.38
CA SER A 86 5.03 -8.49 3.74
C SER A 86 4.42 -9.46 4.75
N CYS A 87 4.97 -9.54 5.95
CA CYS A 87 4.52 -10.36 7.07
C CYS A 87 3.67 -9.56 8.09
N ALA A 88 3.33 -10.18 9.22
CA ALA A 88 2.73 -9.50 10.37
C ALA A 88 3.65 -8.42 10.94
N PRO A 89 3.12 -7.36 11.59
CA PRO A 89 3.94 -6.23 12.07
C PRO A 89 5.11 -6.62 12.98
N GLY A 90 4.93 -7.63 13.85
CA GLY A 90 5.98 -8.16 14.73
C GLY A 90 6.92 -9.16 14.07
N GLY A 91 6.64 -9.59 12.84
CA GLY A 91 7.43 -10.60 12.13
C GLY A 91 8.70 -10.05 11.50
N THR A 92 9.63 -10.96 11.20
CA THR A 92 10.81 -10.68 10.37
C THR A 92 10.45 -10.93 8.91
N ILE A 93 10.75 -9.97 8.04
CA ILE A 93 10.48 -10.06 6.61
C ILE A 93 11.31 -11.18 5.99
N ALA A 94 10.67 -12.03 5.20
CA ALA A 94 11.30 -13.11 4.47
C ALA A 94 10.86 -13.11 2.99
N ALA A 95 11.70 -13.63 2.11
CA ALA A 95 11.40 -13.71 0.67
C ALA A 95 10.22 -14.66 0.36
N THR A 96 9.80 -15.48 1.33
CA THR A 96 8.72 -16.46 1.21
C THR A 96 7.40 -16.00 1.85
N ASP A 97 7.32 -14.76 2.35
CA ASP A 97 6.13 -14.27 3.06
C ASP A 97 4.87 -14.24 2.18
N GLN A 98 5.03 -13.93 0.90
CA GLN A 98 3.92 -13.78 -0.04
C GLN A 98 4.21 -14.52 -1.34
N ALA A 99 3.27 -15.37 -1.75
CA ALA A 99 3.33 -15.96 -3.09
C ALA A 99 2.84 -14.92 -4.13
N ILE A 100 3.68 -14.59 -5.10
CA ILE A 100 3.36 -13.62 -6.16
C ILE A 100 3.02 -14.29 -7.50
N GLY A 101 3.25 -15.59 -7.62
CA GLY A 101 2.89 -16.36 -8.80
C GLY A 101 3.56 -17.74 -8.85
N THR A 102 3.20 -18.49 -9.87
CA THR A 102 3.82 -19.77 -10.19
C THR A 102 4.43 -19.69 -11.58
N GLY A 103 5.65 -20.16 -11.73
CA GLY A 103 6.33 -20.18 -13.03
C GLY A 103 5.65 -21.17 -13.98
N ASP A 104 5.43 -20.73 -15.22
CA ASP A 104 4.84 -21.49 -16.32
C ASP A 104 5.79 -21.61 -17.53
N CYS A 105 7.07 -21.28 -17.31
CA CYS A 105 8.12 -21.21 -18.33
C CYS A 105 7.94 -20.11 -19.39
N THR A 106 6.91 -19.30 -19.29
CA THR A 106 6.60 -18.21 -20.23
C THR A 106 6.42 -16.86 -19.54
N THR A 107 5.76 -16.83 -18.38
CA THR A 107 5.52 -15.61 -17.62
C THR A 107 6.79 -15.17 -16.91
N THR A 108 7.26 -13.96 -17.24
CA THR A 108 8.48 -13.36 -16.67
C THR A 108 8.19 -12.16 -15.77
N VAL A 109 6.94 -11.68 -15.74
CA VAL A 109 6.55 -10.48 -14.99
C VAL A 109 5.47 -10.85 -13.96
N PHE A 110 5.75 -10.53 -12.70
CA PHE A 110 4.85 -10.83 -11.58
C PHE A 110 4.60 -9.57 -10.76
N GLN A 111 3.33 -9.32 -10.41
CA GLN A 111 2.95 -8.19 -9.57
C GLN A 111 3.26 -8.49 -8.11
N LEU A 112 4.02 -7.63 -7.45
CA LEU A 112 4.17 -7.67 -6.00
C LEU A 112 2.80 -7.53 -5.34
N ALA A 113 2.50 -8.41 -4.41
CA ALA A 113 1.19 -8.49 -3.77
C ALA A 113 1.31 -8.83 -2.28
N LYS A 114 0.27 -8.45 -1.53
CA LYS A 114 0.08 -8.89 -0.14
C LYS A 114 -1.32 -9.44 0.02
N THR A 115 -1.42 -10.65 0.53
CA THR A 115 -2.68 -11.34 0.78
C THR A 115 -3.04 -11.23 2.27
N TYR A 116 -4.27 -10.81 2.53
CA TYR A 116 -4.87 -10.76 3.85
C TYR A 116 -5.91 -11.86 3.96
N THR A 117 -5.85 -12.65 5.03
CA THR A 117 -6.77 -13.74 5.28
C THR A 117 -7.46 -13.54 6.63
N SER A 118 -8.76 -13.85 6.67
CA SER A 118 -9.55 -13.87 7.90
C SER A 118 -10.62 -14.97 7.78
N GLY A 119 -10.43 -16.07 8.51
CA GLY A 119 -11.23 -17.28 8.33
C GLY A 119 -11.12 -17.80 6.89
N PRO A 120 -12.25 -18.12 6.22
CA PRO A 120 -12.25 -18.60 4.85
C PRO A 120 -12.07 -17.49 3.79
N ALA A 121 -12.15 -16.22 4.20
CA ALA A 121 -12.08 -15.08 3.29
C ALA A 121 -10.64 -14.60 3.10
N SER A 122 -10.29 -14.28 1.87
CA SER A 122 -9.01 -13.67 1.54
C SER A 122 -9.18 -12.52 0.55
N TRP A 123 -8.25 -11.58 0.61
CA TRP A 123 -8.17 -10.50 -0.38
C TRP A 123 -6.70 -10.14 -0.64
N THR A 124 -6.35 -10.02 -1.91
CA THR A 124 -4.98 -9.72 -2.33
C THR A 124 -4.87 -8.29 -2.83
N ARG A 125 -3.96 -7.53 -2.24
CA ARG A 125 -3.62 -6.16 -2.61
C ARG A 125 -2.38 -6.16 -3.49
N SER A 126 -2.45 -5.55 -4.66
CA SER A 126 -1.27 -5.23 -5.46
C SER A 126 -0.43 -4.16 -4.76
N ILE A 127 0.85 -4.42 -4.59
CA ILE A 127 1.80 -3.48 -4.01
C ILE A 127 2.38 -2.62 -5.14
N LYS A 128 2.12 -1.33 -5.05
CA LYS A 128 2.68 -0.33 -5.95
C LYS A 128 3.66 0.54 -5.19
N LYS A 129 4.68 1.04 -5.88
CA LYS A 129 5.71 1.91 -5.30
C LYS A 129 6.45 1.30 -4.10
N PRO A 130 6.99 0.07 -4.26
CA PRO A 130 7.84 -0.50 -3.23
C PRO A 130 9.05 0.41 -2.95
N VAL A 131 9.62 0.30 -1.77
CA VAL A 131 10.87 1.00 -1.44
C VAL A 131 11.99 0.38 -2.25
N ALA A 132 12.77 1.20 -2.94
CA ALA A 132 13.88 0.72 -3.76
C ALA A 132 14.87 -0.10 -2.90
N GLY A 133 15.27 -1.26 -3.39
CA GLY A 133 16.22 -2.15 -2.71
C GLY A 133 15.64 -2.92 -1.50
N SER A 134 14.34 -2.78 -1.18
CA SER A 134 13.73 -3.50 -0.05
C SER A 134 13.07 -4.82 -0.44
N VAL A 135 12.94 -5.09 -1.73
CA VAL A 135 12.28 -6.30 -2.22
C VAL A 135 13.26 -7.46 -2.23
N VAL A 136 12.85 -8.57 -1.64
CA VAL A 136 13.56 -9.84 -1.66
C VAL A 136 12.66 -10.92 -2.26
N ILE A 137 13.22 -11.74 -3.14
CA ILE A 137 12.46 -12.76 -3.88
C ILE A 137 13.08 -14.14 -3.61
N ALA A 138 12.22 -15.15 -3.53
CA ALA A 138 12.62 -16.54 -3.52
C ALA A 138 12.01 -17.29 -4.71
N LEU A 139 12.79 -18.13 -5.35
CA LEU A 139 12.34 -19.07 -6.36
C LEU A 139 12.41 -20.49 -5.76
N ASN A 140 11.27 -21.17 -5.70
CA ASN A 140 11.15 -22.49 -5.04
C ASN A 140 11.70 -22.50 -3.60
N GLY A 141 11.48 -21.40 -2.85
CA GLY A 141 11.94 -21.26 -1.47
C GLY A 141 13.41 -20.83 -1.31
N ALA A 142 14.19 -20.76 -2.38
CA ALA A 142 15.57 -20.28 -2.37
C ALA A 142 15.64 -18.81 -2.78
N ALA A 143 16.32 -17.97 -1.98
CA ALA A 143 16.53 -16.57 -2.30
C ALA A 143 17.27 -16.41 -3.64
N THR A 144 16.84 -15.47 -4.46
CA THR A 144 17.44 -15.16 -5.76
C THR A 144 17.70 -13.67 -5.89
N SER A 145 18.73 -13.32 -6.68
CA SER A 145 19.07 -11.94 -7.06
C SER A 145 18.85 -11.65 -8.55
N GLY A 146 18.43 -12.65 -9.33
CA GLY A 146 18.24 -12.52 -10.78
C GLY A 146 16.90 -11.88 -11.18
N PHE A 147 16.50 -10.79 -10.51
CA PHE A 147 15.25 -10.07 -10.80
C PHE A 147 15.46 -8.56 -10.80
N THR A 148 14.54 -7.85 -11.42
CA THR A 148 14.43 -6.39 -11.38
C THR A 148 13.05 -6.00 -10.90
N VAL A 149 12.93 -4.86 -10.25
CA VAL A 149 11.65 -4.33 -9.75
C VAL A 149 11.44 -2.93 -10.28
N ASP A 150 10.31 -2.72 -10.94
CA ASP A 150 9.84 -1.37 -11.23
C ASP A 150 9.26 -0.74 -9.96
N SER A 151 9.99 0.20 -9.37
CA SER A 151 9.58 0.90 -8.16
C SER A 151 8.35 1.79 -8.32
N THR A 152 7.79 1.91 -9.51
CA THR A 152 6.55 2.65 -9.78
C THR A 152 5.33 1.74 -9.77
N THR A 153 5.42 0.61 -10.44
CA THR A 153 4.29 -0.32 -10.64
C THR A 153 4.32 -1.50 -9.67
N GLY A 154 5.49 -1.88 -9.16
CA GLY A 154 5.69 -3.07 -8.35
C GLY A 154 5.70 -4.36 -9.18
N LEU A 155 6.09 -4.27 -10.45
CA LEU A 155 6.30 -5.40 -11.35
C LEU A 155 7.76 -5.79 -11.36
#